data_d251f5b9d20d325cd5780c7e95f10357
#
_entry.id   d251f5b9d20d325cd5780c7e95f10357
#
_cell.length_a   1.000
_cell.length_b   1.000
_cell.length_c   1.000
_cell.angle_alpha   90.00
_cell.angle_beta   90.00
_cell.angle_gamma   90.00
#
_symmetry.space_group_name_H-M   'P 1'
#
loop_
_entity.id
_entity.type
_entity.pdbx_description
1 polymer ?
#
loop_
_entity_poly.entity_id
_entity_poly.type
_entity_poly.pdbx_seq_one_letter_code
_entity_poly.pdbx_strand_id
1 'polypeptide(L)'
;LPIYPIIFCEGDNDTFPLWYNQDTEEVRRDVRICNLSYAQTDWYIYQQQCPLYDAPGLPISWDQNQYQEGKNEYVAVRPELKKQIEALYQKHPEEARDSFGNDPYEIKNILKYWVFAEKQEFHVIPTDTINIYIDKDAVLRSGMMLPEAIRHLKGEELRDAIPDKLSISLKNIRLLTKVDLLMLEILANCNWERPLYMAISVGNSSKLKFD
;
A
#
# COMPACT_ATOMS: atom_id res chain seq x y z
N LEU A 1 -22.21 -3.51 4.02
CA LEU A 1 -21.43 -2.34 3.62
C LEU A 1 -19.97 -2.59 3.95
N PRO A 2 -19.04 -2.16 3.10
CA PRO A 2 -17.60 -2.28 3.38
C PRO A 2 -17.28 -1.56 4.70
N ILE A 3 -16.57 -2.23 5.58
CA ILE A 3 -16.21 -1.66 6.88
C ILE A 3 -14.95 -0.81 6.72
N TYR A 4 -15.05 0.48 7.08
CA TYR A 4 -13.95 1.45 7.14
C TYR A 4 -13.14 1.57 5.85
N PRO A 5 -13.75 1.87 4.70
CA PRO A 5 -13.02 2.02 3.45
C PRO A 5 -12.01 3.17 3.52
N ILE A 6 -10.98 3.06 2.69
CA ILE A 6 -9.92 4.07 2.57
C ILE A 6 -10.02 4.67 1.17
N ILE A 7 -10.04 6.00 1.06
CA ILE A 7 -10.02 6.72 -0.22
C ILE A 7 -8.76 7.55 -0.32
N PHE A 8 -7.92 7.25 -1.29
CA PHE A 8 -6.85 8.14 -1.70
C PHE A 8 -7.40 9.22 -2.62
N CYS A 9 -7.14 10.47 -2.30
CA CYS A 9 -7.50 11.63 -3.10
C CYS A 9 -6.31 12.58 -3.22
N GLU A 10 -6.33 13.48 -4.17
CA GLU A 10 -5.28 14.46 -4.39
C GLU A 10 -5.87 15.83 -4.70
N GLY A 11 -5.31 16.86 -4.04
CA GLY A 11 -5.75 18.22 -4.20
C GLY A 11 -7.07 18.56 -3.52
N ASP A 12 -7.38 19.86 -3.53
CA ASP A 12 -8.48 20.45 -2.78
C ASP A 12 -9.86 20.08 -3.38
N ASN A 13 -9.92 19.97 -4.69
CA ASN A 13 -11.18 19.72 -5.41
C ASN A 13 -11.80 18.37 -5.08
N ASP A 14 -10.98 17.36 -4.81
CA ASP A 14 -11.46 16.05 -4.38
C ASP A 14 -11.68 16.00 -2.87
N THR A 15 -10.76 16.61 -2.11
CA THR A 15 -10.69 16.43 -0.66
C THR A 15 -11.73 17.24 0.08
N PHE A 16 -11.89 18.54 -0.23
CA PHE A 16 -12.78 19.42 0.53
C PHE A 16 -14.26 19.03 0.42
N PRO A 17 -14.79 18.61 -0.74
CA PRO A 17 -16.17 18.10 -0.78
C PRO A 17 -16.37 16.84 0.06
N LEU A 18 -15.37 15.96 0.13
CA LEU A 18 -15.44 14.76 0.96
C LEU A 18 -15.44 15.13 2.44
N TRP A 19 -14.54 16.02 2.87
CA TRP A 19 -14.50 16.51 4.25
C TRP A 19 -15.77 17.25 4.63
N TYR A 20 -16.29 18.13 3.74
CA TYR A 20 -17.56 18.82 3.99
C TYR A 20 -18.70 17.84 4.27
N ASN A 21 -18.81 16.79 3.46
CA ASN A 21 -19.84 15.77 3.67
C ASN A 21 -19.67 15.05 5.02
N GLN A 22 -18.43 14.79 5.45
CA GLN A 22 -18.20 14.14 6.75
C GLN A 22 -18.40 15.09 7.91
N ASP A 23 -17.91 16.33 7.83
CA ASP A 23 -17.94 17.30 8.93
C ASP A 23 -19.32 17.93 9.13
N THR A 24 -19.99 18.30 8.02
CA THR A 24 -21.22 19.10 8.06
C THR A 24 -22.47 18.26 7.86
N GLU A 25 -22.44 17.32 6.90
CA GLU A 25 -23.58 16.49 6.56
C GLU A 25 -23.58 15.15 7.30
N GLU A 26 -22.52 14.87 8.08
CA GLU A 26 -22.32 13.62 8.83
C GLU A 26 -22.44 12.35 7.98
N VAL A 27 -22.12 12.44 6.68
CA VAL A 27 -22.25 11.34 5.71
C VAL A 27 -20.95 10.55 5.64
N ARG A 28 -21.06 9.22 5.73
CA ARG A 28 -19.96 8.26 5.56
C ARG A 28 -18.73 8.59 6.43
N ARG A 29 -18.94 8.86 7.68
CA ARG A 29 -17.89 9.08 8.69
C ARG A 29 -17.07 7.82 8.98
N ASP A 30 -17.51 6.67 8.48
CA ASP A 30 -16.80 5.39 8.46
C ASP A 30 -15.67 5.33 7.43
N VAL A 31 -15.63 6.25 6.46
CA VAL A 31 -14.63 6.29 5.39
C VAL A 31 -13.41 7.10 5.82
N ARG A 32 -12.21 6.56 5.62
CA ARG A 32 -10.97 7.30 5.86
C ARG A 32 -10.50 7.97 4.58
N ILE A 33 -10.42 9.29 4.61
CA ILE A 33 -9.94 10.09 3.49
C ILE A 33 -8.44 10.35 3.70
N CYS A 34 -7.62 9.96 2.73
CA CYS A 34 -6.18 10.18 2.71
C CYS A 34 -5.81 11.09 1.54
N ASN A 35 -5.52 12.36 1.84
CA ASN A 35 -5.06 13.33 0.85
C ASN A 35 -3.56 13.14 0.62
N LEU A 36 -3.19 12.74 -0.60
CA LEU A 36 -1.81 12.45 -0.98
C LEU A 36 -0.95 13.70 -1.08
N SER A 37 -1.53 14.88 -1.32
CA SER A 37 -0.77 16.14 -1.33
C SER A 37 -0.24 16.50 0.08
N TYR A 38 -0.98 16.16 1.14
CA TYR A 38 -0.54 16.36 2.53
C TYR A 38 0.26 15.19 3.08
N ALA A 39 0.18 14.00 2.46
CA ALA A 39 0.81 12.77 2.91
C ALA A 39 2.35 12.78 2.89
N GLN A 40 2.97 13.84 2.38
CA GLN A 40 4.41 14.09 2.49
C GLN A 40 4.81 14.77 3.80
N THR A 41 3.85 15.26 4.61
CA THR A 41 4.12 16.01 5.84
C THR A 41 3.96 15.14 7.08
N ASP A 42 4.82 15.33 8.07
CA ASP A 42 4.89 14.56 9.31
C ASP A 42 3.57 14.60 10.09
N TRP A 43 3.06 15.80 10.28
CA TRP A 43 1.85 16.03 11.05
C TRP A 43 0.65 15.32 10.45
N TYR A 44 0.58 15.25 9.12
CA TYR A 44 -0.53 14.61 8.44
C TYR A 44 -0.43 13.08 8.54
N ILE A 45 0.78 12.51 8.37
CA ILE A 45 1.00 11.07 8.56
C ILE A 45 0.60 10.67 9.99
N TYR A 46 1.05 11.43 11.00
CA TYR A 46 0.63 11.20 12.39
C TYR A 46 -0.89 11.26 12.55
N GLN A 47 -1.54 12.28 11.99
CA GLN A 47 -3.00 12.41 12.03
C GLN A 47 -3.70 11.22 11.37
N GLN A 48 -3.13 10.69 10.29
CA GLN A 48 -3.69 9.52 9.62
C GLN A 48 -3.56 8.23 10.44
N GLN A 49 -2.58 8.13 11.32
CA GLN A 49 -2.45 7.00 12.26
C GLN A 49 -3.50 7.05 13.38
N CYS A 50 -4.07 8.22 13.67
CA CYS A 50 -5.08 8.37 14.71
C CYS A 50 -6.49 8.06 14.17
N PRO A 51 -7.41 7.52 15.00
CA PRO A 51 -8.83 7.41 14.65
C PRO A 51 -9.44 8.77 14.34
N LEU A 52 -10.39 8.82 13.41
CA LEU A 52 -11.15 10.02 13.09
C LEU A 52 -12.62 9.65 12.85
N TYR A 53 -13.53 10.29 13.54
CA TYR A 53 -14.96 9.95 13.58
C TYR A 53 -15.18 8.47 13.91
N ASP A 54 -15.88 7.75 13.03
CA ASP A 54 -16.19 6.33 13.20
C ASP A 54 -15.10 5.42 12.61
N ALA A 55 -14.13 6.00 11.88
CA ALA A 55 -13.07 5.25 11.21
C ALA A 55 -11.82 5.08 12.08
N PRO A 56 -11.25 3.87 12.15
CA PRO A 56 -9.94 3.68 12.76
C PRO A 56 -8.85 4.41 11.96
N GLY A 57 -7.68 4.62 12.58
CA GLY A 57 -6.51 5.12 11.89
C GLY A 57 -6.14 4.26 10.68
N LEU A 58 -5.38 4.83 9.77
CA LEU A 58 -4.81 4.07 8.66
C LEU A 58 -3.79 3.07 9.19
N PRO A 59 -3.63 1.91 8.54
CA PRO A 59 -2.70 0.85 8.97
C PRO A 59 -1.25 1.22 8.62
N ILE A 60 -0.75 2.30 9.21
CA ILE A 60 0.61 2.82 9.04
C ILE A 60 1.41 2.39 10.26
N SER A 61 2.39 1.50 10.06
CA SER A 61 3.23 0.97 11.13
C SER A 61 4.46 1.85 11.44
N TRP A 62 4.68 2.89 10.64
CA TRP A 62 5.83 3.76 10.76
C TRP A 62 5.89 4.49 12.09
N ASP A 63 7.07 4.53 12.69
CA ASP A 63 7.36 5.45 13.77
C ASP A 63 7.79 6.84 13.25
N GLN A 64 7.85 7.82 14.14
CA GLN A 64 8.20 9.19 13.78
C GLN A 64 9.58 9.29 13.11
N ASN A 65 10.54 8.45 13.49
CA ASN A 65 11.89 8.47 12.90
C ASN A 65 11.89 8.02 11.43
N GLN A 66 10.85 7.33 10.99
CA GLN A 66 10.73 6.83 9.62
C GLN A 66 10.05 7.82 8.68
N TYR A 67 9.19 8.73 9.19
CA TYR A 67 8.46 9.68 8.36
C TYR A 67 8.73 11.16 8.62
N GLN A 68 9.46 11.52 9.67
CA GLN A 68 9.79 12.91 9.94
C GLN A 68 10.54 13.55 8.75
N GLU A 69 10.52 14.88 8.69
CA GLU A 69 11.14 15.66 7.62
C GLU A 69 12.59 15.21 7.37
N GLY A 70 12.94 15.04 6.10
CA GLY A 70 14.26 14.54 5.68
C GLY A 70 14.43 13.02 5.76
N LYS A 71 13.43 12.26 6.24
CA LYS A 71 13.47 10.78 6.28
C LYS A 71 12.61 10.18 5.19
N ASN A 72 13.16 9.19 4.49
CA ASN A 72 12.46 8.42 3.45
C ASN A 72 11.75 9.28 2.39
N GLU A 73 12.26 10.50 2.14
CA GLU A 73 11.69 11.41 1.12
C GLU A 73 11.69 10.78 -0.27
N TYR A 74 12.76 10.02 -0.55
CA TYR A 74 12.92 9.29 -1.80
C TYR A 74 13.59 7.95 -1.54
N VAL A 75 13.10 6.90 -2.20
CA VAL A 75 13.71 5.57 -2.20
C VAL A 75 13.99 5.14 -3.63
N ALA A 76 15.23 4.71 -3.89
CA ALA A 76 15.66 4.31 -5.22
C ALA A 76 15.12 2.92 -5.59
N VAL A 77 14.70 2.75 -6.83
CA VAL A 77 14.36 1.44 -7.41
C VAL A 77 15.62 0.90 -8.11
N ARG A 78 16.09 -0.26 -7.67
CA ARG A 78 17.35 -0.90 -8.08
C ARG A 78 17.13 -2.32 -8.59
N PRO A 79 16.47 -2.49 -9.74
CA PRO A 79 16.13 -3.83 -10.26
C PRO A 79 17.36 -4.68 -10.61
N GLU A 80 18.54 -4.07 -10.77
CA GLU A 80 19.79 -4.78 -10.97
C GLU A 80 20.18 -5.70 -9.81
N LEU A 81 19.71 -5.42 -8.59
CA LEU A 81 19.94 -6.25 -7.39
C LEU A 81 19.23 -7.60 -7.47
N LYS A 82 18.18 -7.72 -8.29
CA LYS A 82 17.37 -8.93 -8.44
C LYS A 82 18.24 -10.16 -8.74
N LYS A 83 19.21 -10.04 -9.62
CA LYS A 83 20.11 -11.14 -9.97
C LYS A 83 20.96 -11.63 -8.78
N GLN A 84 21.40 -10.71 -7.93
CA GLN A 84 22.18 -11.05 -6.74
C GLN A 84 21.31 -11.75 -5.70
N ILE A 85 20.09 -11.26 -5.50
CA ILE A 85 19.12 -11.88 -4.60
C ILE A 85 18.75 -13.29 -5.07
N GLU A 86 18.42 -13.47 -6.34
CA GLU A 86 18.10 -14.77 -6.91
C GLU A 86 19.28 -15.75 -6.78
N ALA A 87 20.50 -15.29 -6.99
CA ALA A 87 21.69 -16.12 -6.78
C ALA A 87 21.88 -16.53 -5.31
N LEU A 88 21.54 -15.64 -4.36
CA LEU A 88 21.59 -15.96 -2.93
C LEU A 88 20.55 -17.03 -2.58
N TYR A 89 19.30 -16.89 -3.05
CA TYR A 89 18.25 -17.91 -2.84
C TYR A 89 18.59 -19.27 -3.45
N GLN A 90 19.34 -19.29 -4.55
CA GLN A 90 19.80 -20.56 -5.18
C GLN A 90 20.92 -21.22 -4.39
N LYS A 91 21.89 -20.44 -3.88
CA LYS A 91 23.09 -20.96 -3.21
C LYS A 91 22.89 -21.20 -1.71
N HIS A 92 22.18 -20.31 -1.04
CA HIS A 92 21.99 -20.28 0.41
C HIS A 92 20.52 -19.99 0.77
N PRO A 93 19.59 -20.91 0.46
CA PRO A 93 18.15 -20.63 0.56
C PRO A 93 17.69 -20.32 1.99
N GLU A 94 18.26 -20.95 3.02
CA GLU A 94 17.88 -20.66 4.42
C GLU A 94 18.35 -19.26 4.84
N GLU A 95 19.61 -18.91 4.58
CA GLU A 95 20.16 -17.59 4.88
C GLU A 95 19.40 -16.48 4.13
N ALA A 96 19.02 -16.73 2.87
CA ALA A 96 18.25 -15.81 2.07
C ALA A 96 16.83 -15.58 2.64
N ARG A 97 16.16 -16.64 3.09
CA ARG A 97 14.85 -16.54 3.76
C ARG A 97 14.91 -15.81 5.09
N ASP A 98 15.94 -16.05 5.87
CA ASP A 98 16.16 -15.36 7.14
C ASP A 98 16.41 -13.85 6.92
N SER A 99 17.11 -13.51 5.82
CA SER A 99 17.46 -12.13 5.49
C SER A 99 16.35 -11.35 4.80
N PHE A 100 15.53 -11.98 3.95
CA PHE A 100 14.59 -11.27 3.06
C PHE A 100 13.19 -11.92 3.00
N GLY A 101 12.91 -12.93 3.82
CA GLY A 101 11.62 -13.63 3.83
C GLY A 101 11.51 -14.70 2.75
N ASN A 102 10.34 -15.31 2.61
CA ASN A 102 10.10 -16.37 1.62
C ASN A 102 10.05 -15.85 0.18
N ASP A 103 9.45 -14.69 -0.03
CA ASP A 103 9.45 -13.95 -1.30
C ASP A 103 10.09 -12.59 -1.06
N PRO A 104 11.34 -12.36 -1.53
CA PRO A 104 12.05 -11.10 -1.34
C PRO A 104 11.39 -9.91 -2.07
N TYR A 105 10.45 -10.17 -2.97
CA TYR A 105 9.73 -9.17 -3.75
C TYR A 105 8.31 -8.94 -3.26
N GLU A 106 7.91 -9.60 -2.18
CA GLU A 106 6.64 -9.33 -1.50
C GLU A 106 6.69 -7.99 -0.79
N ILE A 107 5.62 -7.21 -0.90
CA ILE A 107 5.54 -5.81 -0.42
C ILE A 107 5.97 -5.66 1.04
N LYS A 108 5.54 -6.56 1.94
CA LYS A 108 5.89 -6.52 3.37
C LYS A 108 7.37 -6.77 3.60
N ASN A 109 7.94 -7.71 2.84
CA ASN A 109 9.36 -8.03 2.91
C ASN A 109 10.23 -6.91 2.36
N ILE A 110 9.81 -6.27 1.26
CA ILE A 110 10.48 -5.08 0.71
C ILE A 110 10.50 -3.95 1.74
N LEU A 111 9.35 -3.63 2.33
CA LEU A 111 9.28 -2.58 3.34
C LEU A 111 10.16 -2.90 4.55
N LYS A 112 10.05 -4.11 5.10
CA LYS A 112 10.76 -4.53 6.31
C LYS A 112 12.27 -4.66 6.12
N TYR A 113 12.70 -5.35 5.09
CA TYR A 113 14.10 -5.78 4.96
C TYR A 113 14.94 -4.85 4.08
N TRP A 114 14.29 -3.98 3.29
CA TRP A 114 14.97 -3.06 2.38
C TRP A 114 14.69 -1.60 2.71
N VAL A 115 13.45 -1.16 2.64
CA VAL A 115 13.13 0.28 2.82
C VAL A 115 13.41 0.74 4.25
N PHE A 116 12.98 -0.01 5.26
CA PHE A 116 13.15 0.33 6.68
C PHE A 116 14.22 -0.51 7.40
N ALA A 117 15.12 -1.13 6.65
CA ALA A 117 16.24 -1.83 7.23
C ALA A 117 17.14 -0.88 8.04
N GLU A 118 17.76 -1.38 9.11
CA GLU A 118 18.70 -0.60 9.94
C GLU A 118 19.94 -0.14 9.15
N LYS A 119 20.38 -0.96 8.18
CA LYS A 119 21.55 -0.67 7.36
C LYS A 119 21.17 0.21 6.18
N GLN A 120 21.76 1.37 6.09
CA GLN A 120 21.48 2.38 5.07
C GLN A 120 21.68 1.90 3.61
N GLU A 121 22.55 0.94 3.39
CA GLU A 121 22.79 0.33 2.07
C GLU A 121 21.57 -0.41 1.51
N PHE A 122 20.61 -0.76 2.37
CA PHE A 122 19.36 -1.43 2.00
C PHE A 122 18.18 -0.47 1.75
N HIS A 123 18.36 0.84 1.94
CA HIS A 123 17.27 1.81 1.72
C HIS A 123 16.93 1.95 0.23
N VAL A 124 16.53 0.85 -0.40
CA VAL A 124 16.19 0.74 -1.83
C VAL A 124 15.06 -0.27 -2.04
N ILE A 125 14.44 -0.23 -3.21
CA ILE A 125 13.54 -1.28 -3.69
C ILE A 125 14.31 -2.15 -4.69
N PRO A 126 14.57 -3.44 -4.39
CA PRO A 126 15.50 -4.27 -5.15
C PRO A 126 14.91 -4.89 -6.43
N THR A 127 13.75 -4.43 -6.88
CA THR A 127 13.00 -5.05 -7.98
C THR A 127 12.22 -4.01 -8.78
N ASP A 128 11.90 -4.34 -10.01
CA ASP A 128 10.96 -3.61 -10.87
C ASP A 128 9.51 -4.13 -10.77
N THR A 129 9.25 -5.09 -9.89
CA THR A 129 7.94 -5.70 -9.71
C THR A 129 7.74 -6.07 -8.25
N ILE A 130 6.72 -5.49 -7.61
CA ILE A 130 6.34 -5.77 -6.22
C ILE A 130 5.19 -6.78 -6.23
N ASN A 131 5.33 -7.86 -5.47
CA ASN A 131 4.28 -8.86 -5.27
C ASN A 131 3.42 -8.53 -4.04
N ILE A 132 2.11 -8.77 -4.15
CA ILE A 132 1.15 -8.59 -3.07
C ILE A 132 0.30 -9.85 -3.00
N TYR A 133 0.42 -10.62 -1.93
CA TYR A 133 -0.39 -11.82 -1.73
C TYR A 133 -1.79 -11.45 -1.25
N ILE A 134 -2.78 -12.17 -1.76
CA ILE A 134 -4.20 -11.89 -1.48
C ILE A 134 -4.71 -12.89 -0.46
N ASP A 135 -5.21 -12.38 0.67
CA ASP A 135 -6.05 -13.16 1.56
C ASP A 135 -7.48 -13.18 0.99
N LYS A 136 -7.79 -14.26 0.25
CA LYS A 136 -9.10 -14.42 -0.41
C LYS A 136 -10.25 -14.40 0.58
N ASP A 137 -10.05 -14.94 1.78
CA ASP A 137 -11.09 -14.97 2.80
C ASP A 137 -11.33 -13.58 3.38
N ALA A 138 -10.28 -12.79 3.57
CA ALA A 138 -10.41 -11.39 3.97
C ALA A 138 -11.11 -10.56 2.89
N VAL A 139 -10.75 -10.73 1.61
CA VAL A 139 -11.42 -10.09 0.47
C VAL A 139 -12.93 -10.38 0.48
N LEU A 140 -13.32 -11.65 0.64
CA LEU A 140 -14.72 -12.06 0.65
C LEU A 140 -15.49 -11.49 1.87
N ARG A 141 -14.83 -11.40 3.03
CA ARG A 141 -15.42 -10.83 4.26
C ARG A 141 -15.52 -9.30 4.22
N SER A 142 -14.58 -8.62 3.59
CA SER A 142 -14.50 -7.14 3.60
C SER A 142 -15.65 -6.44 2.88
N GLY A 143 -16.39 -7.18 2.03
CA GLY A 143 -17.47 -6.62 1.20
C GLY A 143 -16.97 -5.63 0.14
N MET A 144 -15.67 -5.67 -0.22
CA MET A 144 -15.15 -4.84 -1.29
C MET A 144 -15.81 -5.18 -2.63
N MET A 145 -15.85 -4.19 -3.52
CA MET A 145 -16.43 -4.38 -4.84
C MET A 145 -15.51 -5.28 -5.68
N LEU A 146 -16.03 -6.43 -6.06
CA LEU A 146 -15.30 -7.35 -6.94
C LEU A 146 -15.41 -6.91 -8.40
N PRO A 147 -14.43 -7.26 -9.25
CA PRO A 147 -14.47 -7.05 -10.69
C PRO A 147 -15.77 -7.63 -11.30
N GLU A 148 -16.31 -6.95 -12.30
CA GLU A 148 -17.57 -7.36 -12.95
C GLU A 148 -17.51 -8.79 -13.49
N ALA A 149 -16.34 -9.18 -14.01
CA ALA A 149 -16.11 -10.51 -14.58
C ALA A 149 -16.37 -11.66 -13.60
N ILE A 150 -16.15 -11.46 -12.29
CA ILE A 150 -16.29 -12.51 -11.27
C ILE A 150 -17.45 -12.26 -10.28
N ARG A 151 -18.08 -11.10 -10.34
CA ARG A 151 -19.14 -10.68 -9.38
C ARG A 151 -20.35 -11.60 -9.37
N HIS A 152 -20.61 -12.30 -10.47
CA HIS A 152 -21.73 -13.25 -10.61
C HIS A 152 -21.45 -14.62 -10.00
N LEU A 153 -20.18 -14.96 -9.74
CA LEU A 153 -19.75 -16.22 -9.14
C LEU A 153 -20.08 -16.27 -7.63
N LYS A 154 -20.17 -17.48 -7.08
CA LYS A 154 -20.47 -17.70 -5.65
C LYS A 154 -19.67 -18.88 -5.09
N GLY A 155 -19.50 -18.88 -3.77
CA GLY A 155 -18.85 -19.98 -3.05
C GLY A 155 -17.42 -20.23 -3.51
N GLU A 156 -17.07 -21.51 -3.74
CA GLU A 156 -15.73 -21.92 -4.15
C GLU A 156 -15.35 -21.36 -5.53
N GLU A 157 -16.27 -21.31 -6.47
CA GLU A 157 -16.00 -20.75 -7.82
C GLU A 157 -15.55 -19.28 -7.73
N LEU A 158 -16.18 -18.48 -6.87
CA LEU A 158 -15.78 -17.11 -6.65
C LEU A 158 -14.41 -17.03 -5.97
N ARG A 159 -14.17 -17.88 -4.97
CA ARG A 159 -12.90 -17.95 -4.26
C ARG A 159 -11.75 -18.33 -5.19
N ASP A 160 -11.96 -19.27 -6.08
CA ASP A 160 -10.97 -19.73 -7.07
C ASP A 160 -10.69 -18.68 -8.16
N ALA A 161 -11.71 -17.87 -8.50
CA ALA A 161 -11.56 -16.79 -9.45
C ALA A 161 -10.75 -15.58 -8.91
N ILE A 162 -10.61 -15.45 -7.57
CA ILE A 162 -9.72 -14.44 -6.97
C ILE A 162 -8.28 -14.91 -7.10
N PRO A 163 -7.36 -14.13 -7.69
CA PRO A 163 -5.97 -14.52 -7.83
C PRO A 163 -5.27 -14.67 -6.47
N ASP A 164 -4.22 -15.48 -6.39
CA ASP A 164 -3.45 -15.63 -5.16
C ASP A 164 -2.55 -14.42 -4.89
N LYS A 165 -2.22 -13.68 -5.94
CA LYS A 165 -1.31 -12.53 -5.84
C LYS A 165 -1.58 -11.52 -6.95
N LEU A 166 -1.37 -10.24 -6.63
CA LEU A 166 -1.24 -9.13 -7.58
C LEU A 166 0.23 -8.73 -7.70
N SER A 167 0.54 -8.02 -8.77
CA SER A 167 1.88 -7.47 -8.96
C SER A 167 1.80 -6.02 -9.42
N ILE A 168 2.57 -5.14 -8.76
CA ILE A 168 2.71 -3.73 -9.13
C ILE A 168 3.99 -3.60 -9.96
N SER A 169 3.87 -3.07 -11.17
CA SER A 169 5.02 -2.80 -12.03
C SER A 169 5.65 -1.45 -11.70
N LEU A 170 6.95 -1.47 -11.41
CA LEU A 170 7.78 -0.28 -11.24
C LEU A 170 8.70 -0.04 -12.47
N LYS A 171 8.39 -0.66 -13.60
CA LYS A 171 9.18 -0.46 -14.83
C LYS A 171 9.24 1.02 -15.20
N ASN A 172 10.46 1.50 -15.51
CA ASN A 172 10.75 2.90 -15.79
C ASN A 172 10.63 3.87 -14.61
N ILE A 173 10.32 3.39 -13.40
CA ILE A 173 10.35 4.18 -12.18
C ILE A 173 11.74 4.03 -11.54
N ARG A 174 12.42 5.14 -11.31
CA ARG A 174 13.77 5.15 -10.70
C ARG A 174 13.72 5.51 -9.22
N LEU A 175 12.72 6.28 -8.83
CA LEU A 175 12.56 6.79 -7.46
C LEU A 175 11.09 6.75 -7.08
N LEU A 176 10.79 6.25 -5.89
CA LEU A 176 9.52 6.42 -5.20
C LEU A 176 9.66 7.52 -4.17
N THR A 177 8.60 8.30 -3.99
CA THR A 177 8.50 9.35 -2.96
C THR A 177 7.98 8.76 -1.65
N LYS A 178 8.07 9.54 -0.56
CA LYS A 178 7.45 9.21 0.73
C LYS A 178 5.95 8.89 0.57
N VAL A 179 5.25 9.61 -0.29
CA VAL A 179 3.81 9.39 -0.57
C VAL A 179 3.58 8.03 -1.24
N ASP A 180 4.41 7.68 -2.24
CA ASP A 180 4.34 6.36 -2.89
C ASP A 180 4.59 5.24 -1.86
N LEU A 181 5.59 5.43 -0.97
CA LEU A 181 5.88 4.47 0.11
C LEU A 181 4.72 4.36 1.10
N LEU A 182 4.07 5.48 1.44
CA LEU A 182 2.90 5.47 2.33
C LEU A 182 1.73 4.69 1.72
N MET A 183 1.50 4.85 0.42
CA MET A 183 0.48 4.06 -0.29
C MET A 183 0.81 2.56 -0.25
N LEU A 184 2.07 2.20 -0.47
CA LEU A 184 2.53 0.81 -0.38
C LEU A 184 2.40 0.26 1.06
N GLU A 185 2.73 1.07 2.07
CA GLU A 185 2.58 0.71 3.49
C GLU A 185 1.13 0.42 3.86
N ILE A 186 0.21 1.32 3.49
CA ILE A 186 -1.22 1.13 3.74
C ILE A 186 -1.72 -0.12 3.02
N LEU A 187 -1.31 -0.34 1.77
CA LEU A 187 -1.69 -1.52 1.00
C LEU A 187 -1.15 -2.81 1.62
N ALA A 188 0.10 -2.80 2.10
CA ALA A 188 0.71 -3.95 2.76
C ALA A 188 -0.01 -4.33 4.06
N ASN A 189 -0.41 -3.34 4.85
CA ASN A 189 -0.94 -3.54 6.20
C ASN A 189 -2.47 -3.55 6.29
N CYS A 190 -3.21 -3.19 5.24
CA CYS A 190 -4.67 -3.29 5.23
C CYS A 190 -5.17 -4.74 5.28
N ASN A 191 -4.31 -5.72 5.00
CA ASN A 191 -4.57 -7.16 5.05
C ASN A 191 -5.87 -7.57 4.32
N TRP A 192 -6.27 -6.82 3.29
CA TRP A 192 -7.52 -7.02 2.53
C TRP A 192 -8.81 -6.86 3.36
N GLU A 193 -8.71 -6.36 4.59
CA GLU A 193 -9.86 -6.16 5.47
C GLU A 193 -10.62 -4.86 5.20
N ARG A 194 -9.92 -3.86 4.64
CA ARG A 194 -10.47 -2.54 4.33
C ARG A 194 -10.37 -2.28 2.83
N PRO A 195 -11.50 -1.98 2.15
CA PRO A 195 -11.46 -1.61 0.74
C PRO A 195 -10.66 -0.33 0.50
N LEU A 196 -9.81 -0.36 -0.53
CA LEU A 196 -9.01 0.78 -0.97
C LEU A 196 -9.61 1.33 -2.26
N TYR A 197 -9.85 2.62 -2.30
CA TYR A 197 -10.34 3.34 -3.47
C TYR A 197 -9.38 4.48 -3.82
N MET A 198 -9.31 4.79 -5.10
CA MET A 198 -8.55 5.93 -5.61
C MET A 198 -9.51 6.89 -6.30
N ALA A 199 -9.43 8.18 -5.98
CA ALA A 199 -10.10 9.21 -6.75
C ALA A 199 -9.51 9.26 -8.18
N ILE A 200 -10.30 9.68 -9.16
CA ILE A 200 -9.88 9.73 -10.57
C ILE A 200 -8.62 10.61 -10.74
N SER A 201 -8.51 11.68 -9.98
CA SER A 201 -7.36 12.59 -9.97
C SER A 201 -6.05 11.87 -9.64
N VAL A 202 -6.06 11.01 -8.62
CA VAL A 202 -4.89 10.22 -8.20
C VAL A 202 -4.45 9.25 -9.29
N GLY A 203 -5.40 8.58 -9.96
CA GLY A 203 -5.10 7.63 -11.04
C GLY A 203 -4.29 8.23 -12.19
N ASN A 204 -4.38 9.55 -12.40
CA ASN A 204 -3.64 10.26 -13.44
C ASN A 204 -2.25 10.73 -12.98
N SER A 205 -2.06 11.03 -11.70
CA SER A 205 -0.83 11.61 -11.14
C SER A 205 0.08 10.57 -10.48
N SER A 206 -0.47 9.49 -9.95
CA SER A 206 0.31 8.45 -9.28
C SER A 206 1.28 7.74 -10.22
N LYS A 207 2.52 7.54 -9.73
CA LYS A 207 3.51 6.69 -10.40
C LYS A 207 3.15 5.20 -10.28
N LEU A 208 2.53 4.83 -9.17
CA LEU A 208 2.07 3.47 -8.94
C LEU A 208 0.79 3.22 -9.77
N LYS A 209 0.85 2.23 -10.63
CA LYS A 209 -0.31 1.78 -11.42
C LYS A 209 -0.83 0.50 -10.79
N PHE A 210 -2.06 0.57 -10.32
CA PHE A 210 -2.81 -0.55 -9.75
C PHE A 210 -3.82 -1.01 -10.82
N ASP A 211 -3.35 -1.80 -11.77
CA ASP A 211 -4.18 -2.35 -12.86
C ASP A 211 -4.86 -3.66 -12.44
#